data_89fd93410e69ca0fcdcd53b8f73a3df2
#
_entry.id   89fd93410e69ca0fcdcd53b8f73a3df2
#
_cell.length_a   1.000
_cell.length_b   1.000
_cell.length_c   1.000
_cell.angle_alpha   90.00
_cell.angle_beta   90.00
_cell.angle_gamma   90.00
#
_symmetry.space_group_name_H-M   'P 1'
#
loop_
_entity.id
_entity.type
_entity.pdbx_description
1 polymer ?
#
loop_
_entity_poly.entity_id
_entity_poly.type
_entity_poly.pdbx_seq_one_letter_code
_entity_poly.pdbx_strand_id
1 'polypeptide(L)'
;MHKLEVVLQADCVGGVSEALRKAKIGPFGASDITIFDPAAAPQGSYRGAPYAIGRERVKLELVVPDHEVEPAVEAIRDGIDAFGEGYAELVVLAVQDSMDLRPSPWTRRRETR
;
A
#
# COMPACT_ATOMS: atom_id res chain seq x y z
N MET A 1 -0.58 -12.75 -11.48
CA MET A 1 -0.89 -11.36 -11.17
C MET A 1 -1.24 -11.24 -9.70
N HIS A 2 -0.66 -10.26 -9.03
CA HIS A 2 -0.87 -10.07 -7.60
C HIS A 2 -1.13 -8.61 -7.30
N LYS A 3 -1.94 -8.38 -6.27
CA LYS A 3 -2.16 -7.05 -5.71
C LYS A 3 -1.31 -6.92 -4.46
N LEU A 4 -0.57 -5.84 -4.40
CA LEU A 4 0.21 -5.48 -3.22
C LEU A 4 -0.52 -4.34 -2.51
N GLU A 5 -0.74 -4.52 -1.21
CA GLU A 5 -1.28 -3.48 -0.35
C GLU A 5 -0.28 -3.23 0.77
N VAL A 6 0.18 -2.01 0.90
CA VAL A 6 1.10 -1.67 1.97
C VAL A 6 0.56 -0.50 2.76
N VAL A 7 0.52 -0.67 4.08
CA VAL A 7 0.14 0.37 5.02
C VAL A 7 1.41 0.94 5.62
N LEU A 8 1.58 2.25 5.52
CA LEU A 8 2.80 2.90 5.96
C LEU A 8 2.52 4.32 6.45
N GLN A 9 3.52 4.94 7.04
CA GLN A 9 3.44 6.33 7.44
C GLN A 9 3.49 7.23 6.23
N ALA A 10 2.76 8.35 6.28
CA ALA A 10 2.69 9.29 5.16
C ALA A 10 4.07 9.77 4.72
N ASP A 11 5.01 9.91 5.65
CA ASP A 11 6.37 10.36 5.36
C ASP A 11 7.12 9.43 4.40
N CYS A 12 6.73 8.15 4.37
CA CYS A 12 7.40 7.16 3.53
C CYS A 12 6.89 7.15 2.08
N VAL A 13 5.77 7.80 1.79
CA VAL A 13 5.14 7.72 0.46
C VAL A 13 6.07 8.24 -0.63
N GLY A 14 6.74 9.36 -0.39
CA GLY A 14 7.66 9.94 -1.36
C GLY A 14 8.82 9.02 -1.71
N GLY A 15 9.42 8.40 -0.69
CA GLY A 15 10.52 7.47 -0.89
C GLY A 15 10.10 6.22 -1.65
N VAL A 16 8.94 5.68 -1.30
CA VAL A 16 8.39 4.50 -1.98
C VAL A 16 8.04 4.84 -3.43
N SER A 17 7.42 5.99 -3.67
CA SER A 17 7.08 6.44 -5.00
C SER A 17 8.33 6.55 -5.89
N GLU A 18 9.39 7.14 -5.37
CA GLU A 18 10.64 7.29 -6.11
C GLU A 18 11.30 5.93 -6.38
N ALA A 19 11.29 5.04 -5.41
CA ALA A 19 11.86 3.71 -5.59
C ALA A 19 11.10 2.90 -6.63
N LEU A 20 9.77 2.97 -6.62
CA LEU A 20 8.93 2.31 -7.63
C LEU A 20 9.18 2.91 -9.02
N ARG A 21 9.32 4.24 -9.10
CA ARG A 21 9.61 4.91 -10.36
C ARG A 21 10.93 4.42 -10.94
N LYS A 22 11.98 4.32 -10.12
CA LYS A 22 13.28 3.81 -10.56
C LYS A 22 13.21 2.36 -11.02
N ALA A 23 12.39 1.57 -10.38
CA ALA A 23 12.19 0.18 -10.77
C ALA A 23 11.26 0.02 -11.97
N LYS A 24 10.67 1.11 -12.46
CA LYS A 24 9.69 1.13 -13.56
C LYS A 24 8.46 0.30 -13.25
N ILE A 25 8.01 0.37 -12.01
CA ILE A 25 6.83 -0.32 -11.51
C ILE A 25 5.79 0.73 -11.12
N GLY A 26 4.58 0.53 -11.55
CA GLY A 26 3.46 1.41 -11.28
C GLY A 26 2.50 1.46 -12.45
N PRO A 27 1.44 2.25 -12.34
CA PRO A 27 1.11 3.19 -11.28
C PRO A 27 0.60 2.51 -10.01
N PHE A 28 0.42 3.30 -8.96
CA PHE A 28 -0.18 2.83 -7.72
C PHE A 28 -1.22 3.81 -7.23
N GLY A 29 -2.19 3.30 -6.46
CA GLY A 29 -3.15 4.14 -5.76
C GLY A 29 -2.73 4.38 -4.33
N ALA A 30 -3.17 5.48 -3.76
CA ALA A 30 -2.92 5.80 -2.36
C ALA A 30 -4.21 6.30 -1.72
N SER A 31 -4.46 5.88 -0.50
CA SER A 31 -5.61 6.35 0.28
C SER A 31 -5.23 6.54 1.73
N ASP A 32 -5.90 7.47 2.37
CA ASP A 32 -5.72 7.70 3.80
C ASP A 32 -6.59 6.70 4.56
N ILE A 33 -6.00 6.10 5.59
CA ILE A 33 -6.72 5.20 6.48
C ILE A 33 -6.37 5.53 7.93
N THR A 34 -7.25 5.11 8.83
CA THR A 34 -7.01 5.24 10.26
C THR A 34 -6.99 3.84 10.87
N ILE A 35 -5.92 3.53 11.58
CA ILE A 35 -5.74 2.23 12.22
C ILE A 35 -6.12 2.36 13.69
N PHE A 36 -7.04 1.52 14.13
CA PHE A 36 -7.43 1.40 15.53
C PHE A 36 -7.01 0.04 16.06
N ASP A 37 -6.39 0.04 17.22
CA ASP A 37 -6.01 -1.20 17.91
C ASP A 37 -6.92 -1.35 19.13
N PRO A 38 -7.88 -2.28 19.13
CA PRO A 38 -8.76 -2.49 20.29
C PRO A 38 -8.03 -2.92 21.56
N ALA A 39 -6.84 -3.50 21.40
CA ALA A 39 -6.03 -3.94 22.54
C ALA A 39 -5.22 -2.82 23.14
N ALA A 40 -5.10 -1.67 22.45
CA ALA A 40 -4.36 -0.54 22.97
C ALA A 40 -5.15 0.15 24.09
N ALA A 41 -4.42 0.75 25.05
CA ALA A 41 -5.06 1.50 26.11
C ALA A 41 -5.79 2.72 25.51
N PRO A 42 -6.97 3.08 26.03
CA PRO A 42 -7.68 4.29 25.61
C PRO A 42 -6.80 5.53 25.83
N GLN A 43 -6.76 6.42 24.83
CA GLN A 43 -5.91 7.61 24.87
C GLN A 43 -6.71 8.91 25.02
N GLY A 44 -8.03 8.81 25.04
CA GLY A 44 -8.88 9.96 25.18
C GLY A 44 -10.18 9.63 25.89
N SER A 45 -10.92 10.66 26.24
CA SER A 45 -12.25 10.49 26.82
C SER A 45 -13.20 11.55 26.28
N TYR A 46 -14.44 11.17 26.13
CA TYR A 46 -15.51 12.08 25.76
C TYR A 46 -16.68 11.83 26.71
N ARG A 47 -17.08 12.89 27.42
CA ARG A 47 -18.15 12.81 28.44
C ARG A 47 -17.90 11.70 29.46
N GLY A 48 -16.64 11.52 29.86
CA GLY A 48 -16.24 10.53 30.82
C GLY A 48 -16.08 9.11 30.27
N ALA A 49 -16.40 8.86 28.99
CA ALA A 49 -16.22 7.55 28.37
C ALA A 49 -14.85 7.50 27.68
N PRO A 50 -14.00 6.51 27.96
CA PRO A 50 -12.73 6.38 27.26
C PRO A 50 -12.94 5.94 25.82
N TYR A 51 -12.05 6.41 24.92
CA TYR A 51 -12.05 5.97 23.53
C TYR A 51 -10.63 5.82 23.01
N ALA A 52 -10.47 4.94 22.01
CA ALA A 52 -9.19 4.76 21.34
C ALA A 52 -8.99 5.86 20.30
N ILE A 53 -7.77 6.40 20.25
CA ILE A 53 -7.39 7.35 19.20
C ILE A 53 -6.74 6.54 18.08
N GLY A 54 -7.27 6.68 16.86
CA GLY A 54 -6.72 6.03 15.70
C GLY A 54 -5.42 6.66 15.25
N ARG A 55 -4.61 5.88 14.57
CA ARG A 55 -3.36 6.34 13.97
C ARG A 55 -3.55 6.51 12.48
N GLU A 56 -3.23 7.69 11.98
CA GLU A 56 -3.35 7.97 10.55
C GLU A 56 -2.21 7.31 9.79
N ARG A 57 -2.56 6.66 8.70
CA ARG A 57 -1.62 5.96 7.83
C ARG A 57 -2.06 6.15 6.38
N VAL A 58 -1.18 5.77 5.47
CA VAL A 58 -1.49 5.74 4.05
C VAL A 58 -1.42 4.29 3.59
N LYS A 59 -2.40 3.90 2.80
CA LYS A 59 -2.44 2.59 2.16
C LYS A 59 -2.11 2.77 0.69
N LEU A 60 -1.06 2.10 0.23
CA LEU A 60 -0.70 2.04 -1.18
C LEU A 60 -1.18 0.72 -1.77
N GLU A 61 -1.69 0.78 -3.00
CA GLU A 61 -2.19 -0.39 -3.70
C GLU A 61 -1.67 -0.39 -5.13
N LEU A 62 -1.19 -1.54 -5.57
CA LEU A 62 -0.81 -1.72 -6.96
C LEU A 62 -0.98 -3.18 -7.36
N VAL A 63 -1.26 -3.40 -8.64
CA VAL A 63 -1.37 -4.74 -9.22
C VAL A 63 -0.20 -4.94 -10.15
N VAL A 64 0.52 -6.04 -9.97
CA VAL A 64 1.71 -6.34 -10.76
C VAL A 64 1.66 -7.76 -11.27
N PRO A 65 2.29 -8.04 -12.42
CA PRO A 65 2.48 -9.43 -12.86
C PRO A 65 3.40 -10.19 -11.90
N ASP A 66 3.32 -11.50 -11.93
CA ASP A 66 4.02 -12.35 -10.97
C ASP A 66 5.52 -12.07 -10.91
N HIS A 67 6.15 -11.83 -12.05
CA HIS A 67 7.60 -11.59 -12.09
C HIS A 67 8.01 -10.23 -11.53
N GLU A 68 7.07 -9.33 -11.27
CA GLU A 68 7.35 -8.03 -10.68
C GLU A 68 7.08 -7.97 -9.18
N VAL A 69 6.55 -9.04 -8.58
CA VAL A 69 6.23 -9.03 -7.15
C VAL A 69 7.48 -8.77 -6.31
N GLU A 70 8.54 -9.54 -6.51
CA GLU A 70 9.77 -9.35 -5.73
C GLU A 70 10.43 -8.00 -5.95
N PRO A 71 10.63 -7.54 -7.21
CA PRO A 71 11.15 -6.19 -7.42
C PRO A 71 10.30 -5.09 -6.79
N ALA A 72 8.97 -5.24 -6.81
CA ALA A 72 8.09 -4.27 -6.19
C ALA A 72 8.25 -4.25 -4.66
N VAL A 73 8.34 -5.43 -4.04
CA VAL A 73 8.54 -5.54 -2.59
C VAL A 73 9.87 -4.92 -2.19
N GLU A 74 10.92 -5.18 -2.95
CA GLU A 74 12.23 -4.59 -2.68
C GLU A 74 12.22 -3.07 -2.81
N ALA A 75 11.57 -2.55 -3.85
CA ALA A 75 11.45 -1.11 -4.05
C ALA A 75 10.70 -0.45 -2.90
N ILE A 76 9.59 -1.06 -2.47
CA ILE A 76 8.80 -0.57 -1.34
C ILE A 76 9.66 -0.55 -0.08
N ARG A 77 10.37 -1.64 0.19
CA ARG A 77 11.24 -1.75 1.35
C ARG A 77 12.33 -0.68 1.34
N ASP A 78 13.00 -0.49 0.20
CA ASP A 78 14.05 0.51 0.06
C ASP A 78 13.51 1.91 0.29
N GLY A 79 12.31 2.20 -0.21
CA GLY A 79 11.68 3.50 -0.02
C GLY A 79 11.32 3.76 1.44
N ILE A 80 10.91 2.73 2.18
CA ILE A 80 10.61 2.85 3.60
C ILE A 80 11.91 3.03 4.40
N ASP A 81 12.93 2.24 4.11
CA ASP A 81 14.21 2.28 4.83
C ASP A 81 14.90 3.62 4.70
N ALA A 82 14.68 4.34 3.60
CA ALA A 82 15.24 5.67 3.38
C ALA A 82 14.80 6.68 4.46
N PHE A 83 13.68 6.43 5.13
CA PHE A 83 13.15 7.29 6.18
C PHE A 83 13.36 6.71 7.57
N GLY A 84 14.08 5.57 7.67
CA GLY A 84 14.47 4.98 8.93
C GLY A 84 13.34 4.21 9.60
N GLU A 85 12.88 4.69 10.73
CA GLU A 85 11.88 3.99 11.52
C GLU A 85 10.47 4.20 11.00
N GLY A 86 9.68 3.14 11.01
CA GLY A 86 8.28 3.26 10.65
C GLY A 86 7.61 1.91 10.61
N TYR A 87 6.32 1.92 10.93
CA TYR A 87 5.47 0.76 10.77
C TYR A 87 5.12 0.60 9.31
N ALA A 88 5.31 -0.60 8.79
CA ALA A 88 4.84 -0.93 7.45
C ALA A 88 4.43 -2.40 7.41
N GLU A 89 3.27 -2.65 6.84
CA GLU A 89 2.76 -4.00 6.67
C GLU A 89 2.36 -4.19 5.23
N LEU A 90 2.87 -5.25 4.63
CA LEU A 90 2.58 -5.60 3.24
C LEU A 90 1.70 -6.83 3.19
N VAL A 91 0.62 -6.74 2.42
CA VAL A 91 -0.25 -7.87 2.11
C VAL A 91 -0.16 -8.14 0.62
N VAL A 92 0.01 -9.39 0.27
CA VAL A 92 0.07 -9.84 -1.13
C VAL A 92 -1.16 -10.70 -1.39
N LEU A 93 -1.95 -10.32 -2.39
CA LEU A 93 -3.18 -11.01 -2.74
C LEU A 93 -3.10 -11.52 -4.18
N ALA A 94 -3.56 -12.74 -4.39
CA ALA A 94 -3.69 -13.25 -5.74
C ALA A 94 -4.86 -12.55 -6.44
N VAL A 95 -4.63 -12.10 -7.66
CA VAL A 95 -5.64 -11.45 -8.49
C VAL A 95 -6.05 -12.42 -9.58
N GLN A 96 -7.34 -12.72 -9.63
CA GLN A 96 -7.86 -13.62 -10.63
C GLN A 96 -7.87 -12.97 -12.01
N ASP A 97 -8.27 -11.69 -12.06
CA ASP A 97 -8.40 -11.00 -13.34
C ASP A 97 -8.30 -9.49 -13.13
N SER A 98 -7.84 -8.80 -14.15
CA SER A 98 -7.79 -7.35 -14.18
C SER A 98 -8.09 -6.91 -15.61
N MET A 99 -8.97 -5.94 -15.75
CA MET A 99 -9.45 -5.50 -17.05
C MET A 99 -9.30 -4.00 -17.18
N ASP A 100 -8.65 -3.58 -18.25
CA ASP A 100 -8.61 -2.17 -18.60
C ASP A 100 -9.89 -1.83 -19.37
N LEU A 101 -10.67 -0.92 -18.82
CA LEU A 101 -11.96 -0.54 -19.40
C LEU A 101 -11.84 0.57 -20.44
N ARG A 102 -10.63 1.04 -20.73
CA ARG A 102 -10.35 2.06 -21.73
C ARG A 102 -9.15 1.64 -22.57
N PRO A 103 -9.11 1.88 -23.87
CA PRO A 103 -10.14 2.44 -24.74
C PRO A 103 -11.23 1.45 -25.12
N SER A 104 -11.02 0.18 -24.84
CA SER A 104 -12.00 -0.87 -25.06
C SER A 104 -12.39 -1.50 -23.74
N PRO A 105 -13.69 -1.44 -23.34
CA PRO A 105 -14.12 -1.99 -22.06
C PRO A 105 -14.00 -3.52 -21.97
N TRP A 106 -13.78 -4.18 -23.08
CA TRP A 106 -13.71 -5.64 -23.13
C TRP A 106 -12.29 -6.16 -23.23
N THR A 107 -11.29 -5.27 -23.20
CA THR A 107 -9.91 -5.68 -23.29
C THR A 107 -9.39 -6.03 -21.89
N ARG A 108 -9.01 -7.29 -21.68
CA ARG A 108 -8.42 -7.70 -20.43
C ARG A 108 -6.98 -7.27 -20.36
N ARG A 109 -6.57 -6.81 -19.16
CA ARG A 109 -5.17 -6.62 -18.88
C ARG A 109 -4.51 -7.98 -18.83
N ARG A 110 -3.40 -8.13 -19.52
CA ARG A 110 -2.66 -9.38 -19.54
C ARG A 110 -1.38 -9.22 -18.74
N GLU A 111 -0.97 -10.29 -18.11
CA GLU A 111 0.35 -10.34 -17.52
C GLU A 111 1.39 -10.25 -18.63
N THR A 112 2.52 -9.61 -18.30
CA THR A 112 3.64 -9.51 -19.23
C THR A 112 4.19 -10.89 -19.52
N ARG A 113 4.46 -11.14 -20.75
CA ARG A 113 4.95 -12.42 -21.23
C ARG A 113 6.39 -12.37 -21.66
#